data_f73e2730a0bd105545cf5e739b91e103
#
_entry.id   f73e2730a0bd105545cf5e739b91e103
#
_cell.length_a   1.000
_cell.length_b   1.000
_cell.length_c   1.000
_cell.angle_alpha   90.00
_cell.angle_beta   90.00
_cell.angle_gamma   90.00
#
_symmetry.space_group_name_H-M   'P 1'
#
loop_
_entity.id
_entity.type
_entity.pdbx_description
1 polymer ?
#
loop_
_entity_poly.entity_id
_entity_poly.type
_entity_poly.pdbx_seq_one_letter_code
_entity_poly.pdbx_strand_id
1 'polypeptide(L)'
;GYWKDVGTIDSLWESNMDLLKNDNALNLGDPDWKIYTEDINALPQFIGEGAVVHNSYITQGTVVLGEVNNSVLGTNSFIDVGANVQDSVILTGAKIGAGAKITRCIIADNVEIGPGVVLGSADSDHIELIAKDVAE
;
A
#
# COMPACT_ATOMS: atom_id res chain seq x y z
N GLY A 1 12.05 23.48 9.05
CA GLY A 1 11.59 22.93 9.86
C GLY A 1 10.30 22.48 9.94
N TYR A 2 9.62 23.16 10.26
CA TYR A 2 8.42 23.00 10.30
C TYR A 2 7.93 21.80 9.75
N TRP A 3 8.49 21.27 8.80
CA TRP A 3 7.94 20.23 8.25
C TRP A 3 8.22 19.02 8.94
N LYS A 4 8.74 19.08 10.04
CA LYS A 4 8.90 17.96 10.79
C LYS A 4 7.76 17.68 11.62
N ASP A 5 6.74 18.48 11.62
CA ASP A 5 5.64 18.22 12.42
C ASP A 5 4.92 16.99 12.07
N VAL A 6 4.25 16.39 13.02
CA VAL A 6 3.39 15.25 12.88
C VAL A 6 2.29 15.55 11.89
N GLY A 7 1.84 16.78 11.88
CA GLY A 7 0.82 17.18 10.94
C GLY A 7 1.21 17.01 9.50
N THR A 8 2.52 17.13 9.19
CA THR A 8 2.99 16.98 7.84
C THR A 8 2.85 15.52 7.36
N ILE A 9 3.14 14.58 8.25
CA ILE A 9 3.02 13.16 7.93
C ILE A 9 1.55 12.81 7.74
N ASP A 10 0.69 13.29 8.64
CA ASP A 10 -0.73 13.01 8.53
C ASP A 10 -1.30 13.62 7.25
N SER A 11 -0.85 14.81 6.89
CA SER A 11 -1.33 15.47 5.67
C SER A 11 -0.93 14.69 4.42
N LEU A 12 0.28 14.17 4.40
CA LEU A 12 0.72 13.36 3.28
C LEU A 12 -0.14 12.11 3.15
N TRP A 13 -0.40 11.45 4.27
CA TRP A 13 -1.24 10.26 4.27
C TRP A 13 -2.65 10.60 3.78
N GLU A 14 -3.23 11.68 4.29
CA GLU A 14 -4.57 12.05 3.90
C GLU A 14 -4.68 12.43 2.43
N SER A 15 -3.67 13.13 1.91
CA SER A 15 -3.67 13.50 0.50
C SER A 15 -3.65 12.26 -0.39
N ASN A 16 -2.90 11.24 0.03
CA ASN A 16 -2.87 10.01 -0.74
C ASN A 16 -4.18 9.24 -0.61
N MET A 17 -4.74 9.22 0.58
CA MET A 17 -6.01 8.52 0.77
C MET A 17 -7.14 9.16 -0.03
N ASP A 18 -7.04 10.47 -0.30
CA ASP A 18 -8.05 11.14 -1.09
C ASP A 18 -8.11 10.59 -2.51
N LEU A 19 -7.04 9.99 -3.01
CA LEU A 19 -7.07 9.37 -4.33
C LEU A 19 -8.08 8.24 -4.37
N LEU A 20 -8.35 7.62 -3.26
CA LEU A 20 -9.28 6.51 -3.20
C LEU A 20 -10.74 6.96 -3.27
N LYS A 21 -10.98 8.24 -3.05
CA LYS A 21 -12.35 8.75 -3.03
C LYS A 21 -12.85 9.21 -4.39
N ASN A 22 -11.98 9.25 -5.38
CA ASN A 22 -12.32 9.81 -6.68
C ASN A 22 -12.43 8.77 -7.78
N ASP A 23 -12.85 7.58 -7.43
CA ASP A 23 -13.03 6.48 -8.38
C ASP A 23 -11.72 6.04 -9.03
N ASN A 24 -10.60 6.40 -8.43
CA ASN A 24 -9.31 5.94 -8.92
C ASN A 24 -8.93 4.60 -8.32
N ALA A 25 -9.67 4.15 -7.33
CA ALA A 25 -9.32 2.93 -6.62
C ALA A 25 -9.65 1.69 -7.43
N LEU A 26 -8.83 0.67 -7.26
CA LEU A 26 -9.03 -0.62 -7.89
C LEU A 26 -9.50 -1.64 -6.88
N ASN A 27 -10.28 -2.60 -7.37
CA ASN A 27 -10.71 -3.75 -6.58
C ASN A 27 -10.44 -4.97 -7.43
N LEU A 28 -9.53 -5.82 -6.99
CA LEU A 28 -9.12 -6.99 -7.74
C LEU A 28 -9.11 -8.19 -6.81
N GLY A 29 -9.45 -9.33 -7.34
CA GLY A 29 -9.41 -10.57 -6.57
C GLY A 29 -10.69 -10.89 -5.81
N ASP A 30 -11.68 -10.02 -5.85
CA ASP A 30 -12.94 -10.26 -5.19
C ASP A 30 -13.88 -10.98 -6.15
N PRO A 31 -14.38 -12.17 -5.82
CA PRO A 31 -15.20 -12.94 -6.74
C PRO A 31 -16.51 -12.24 -7.08
N ASP A 32 -16.98 -11.35 -6.25
CA ASP A 32 -18.22 -10.64 -6.52
C ASP A 32 -18.00 -9.33 -7.25
N TRP A 33 -16.77 -8.99 -7.57
CA TRP A 33 -16.47 -7.72 -8.18
C TRP A 33 -16.27 -7.85 -9.68
N LYS A 34 -16.85 -6.93 -10.43
CA LYS A 34 -16.64 -6.92 -11.86
C LYS A 34 -15.51 -6.00 -12.20
N ILE A 35 -14.53 -6.53 -12.89
CA ILE A 35 -13.34 -5.78 -13.21
C ILE A 35 -13.45 -5.25 -14.63
N TYR A 36 -13.19 -3.96 -14.80
CA TYR A 36 -13.23 -3.35 -16.11
C TYR A 36 -11.85 -3.47 -16.70
N THR A 37 -11.69 -4.39 -17.61
CA THR A 37 -10.40 -4.76 -18.11
C THR A 37 -9.63 -3.63 -18.76
N GLU A 38 -10.31 -2.69 -19.33
CA GLU A 38 -9.59 -1.60 -19.96
C GLU A 38 -8.83 -0.77 -18.95
N ASP A 39 -9.35 -0.62 -17.75
CA ASP A 39 -8.64 0.13 -16.74
C ASP A 39 -7.43 -0.63 -16.25
N ILE A 40 -7.54 -1.93 -16.13
CA ILE A 40 -6.46 -2.75 -15.66
C ILE A 40 -5.35 -2.81 -16.71
N ASN A 41 -5.73 -2.91 -17.96
CA ASN A 41 -4.76 -3.02 -19.04
C ASN A 41 -3.97 -1.74 -19.24
N ALA A 42 -4.44 -0.63 -18.74
CA ALA A 42 -3.75 0.62 -18.93
C ALA A 42 -2.51 0.73 -18.04
N LEU A 43 -2.40 -0.11 -16.99
CA LEU A 43 -1.30 -0.01 -16.04
C LEU A 43 -0.47 -1.29 -16.04
N PRO A 44 0.82 -1.21 -16.39
CA PRO A 44 1.67 -2.40 -16.33
C PRO A 44 1.99 -2.75 -14.90
N GLN A 45 1.20 -3.61 -14.34
CA GLN A 45 1.33 -4.08 -12.97
C GLN A 45 1.10 -5.58 -12.94
N PHE A 46 1.51 -6.25 -11.89
CA PHE A 46 1.31 -7.68 -11.75
C PHE A 46 0.55 -7.96 -10.47
N ILE A 47 -0.63 -8.55 -10.60
CA ILE A 47 -1.42 -8.98 -9.46
C ILE A 47 -1.44 -10.50 -9.47
N GLY A 48 -0.81 -11.11 -8.50
CA GLY A 48 -0.65 -12.56 -8.50
C GLY A 48 -1.93 -13.30 -8.20
N GLU A 49 -1.92 -14.57 -8.50
CA GLU A 49 -3.05 -15.43 -8.22
C GLU A 49 -3.21 -15.52 -6.71
N GLY A 50 -4.40 -15.37 -6.22
CA GLY A 50 -4.64 -15.37 -4.78
C GLY A 50 -4.46 -14.02 -4.10
N ALA A 51 -3.91 -13.04 -4.83
CA ALA A 51 -3.78 -11.71 -4.26
C ALA A 51 -5.13 -11.00 -4.26
N VAL A 52 -5.31 -10.09 -3.33
CA VAL A 52 -6.55 -9.34 -3.22
C VAL A 52 -6.21 -7.86 -3.12
N VAL A 53 -6.85 -7.05 -3.96
CA VAL A 53 -6.71 -5.60 -3.90
C VAL A 53 -8.10 -5.02 -3.73
N HIS A 54 -8.32 -4.31 -2.65
CA HIS A 54 -9.63 -3.76 -2.34
C HIS A 54 -9.53 -2.26 -2.11
N ASN A 55 -10.25 -1.48 -2.91
CA ASN A 55 -10.35 -0.03 -2.78
C ASN A 55 -8.95 0.62 -2.67
N SER A 56 -8.05 0.28 -3.58
CA SER A 56 -6.67 0.75 -3.50
C SER A 56 -6.21 1.34 -4.82
N TYR A 57 -5.22 2.21 -4.74
CA TYR A 57 -4.67 2.85 -5.92
C TYR A 57 -3.30 2.25 -6.19
N ILE A 58 -3.14 1.66 -7.37
CA ILE A 58 -1.93 0.94 -7.72
C ILE A 58 -1.30 1.56 -8.96
N THR A 59 -0.01 1.84 -8.90
CA THR A 59 0.67 2.46 -10.02
C THR A 59 1.50 1.45 -10.79
N GLN A 60 2.10 1.94 -11.87
CA GLN A 60 2.78 1.06 -12.79
C GLN A 60 4.00 0.38 -12.14
N GLY A 61 4.28 -0.82 -12.56
CA GLY A 61 5.41 -1.58 -12.08
C GLY A 61 5.22 -2.25 -10.73
N THR A 62 4.06 -2.09 -10.12
CA THR A 62 3.79 -2.67 -8.81
C THR A 62 3.49 -4.15 -8.93
N VAL A 63 3.98 -4.93 -7.97
CA VAL A 63 3.70 -6.35 -7.89
C VAL A 63 2.95 -6.61 -6.60
N VAL A 64 1.78 -7.23 -6.67
CA VAL A 64 0.99 -7.56 -5.48
C VAL A 64 0.75 -9.06 -5.44
N LEU A 65 1.30 -9.71 -4.43
CA LEU A 65 1.10 -11.14 -4.22
C LEU A 65 0.33 -11.40 -2.93
N GLY A 66 0.11 -10.37 -2.15
CA GLY A 66 -0.62 -10.48 -0.89
C GLY A 66 -1.94 -9.74 -0.93
N GLU A 67 -2.30 -9.13 0.18
CA GLU A 67 -3.58 -8.43 0.30
C GLU A 67 -3.35 -6.94 0.54
N VAL A 68 -4.07 -6.10 -0.19
CA VAL A 68 -3.97 -4.66 -0.05
C VAL A 68 -5.37 -4.09 0.08
N ASN A 69 -5.61 -3.34 1.15
CA ASN A 69 -6.92 -2.76 1.42
C ASN A 69 -6.79 -1.26 1.68
N ASN A 70 -7.57 -0.48 0.96
CA ASN A 70 -7.71 0.95 1.22
C ASN A 70 -6.35 1.65 1.30
N SER A 71 -5.45 1.33 0.37
CA SER A 71 -4.07 1.79 0.39
C SER A 71 -3.62 2.34 -0.95
N VAL A 72 -2.51 3.05 -0.95
CA VAL A 72 -1.92 3.60 -2.17
C VAL A 72 -0.53 3.00 -2.34
N LEU A 73 -0.28 2.41 -3.50
CA LEU A 73 1.00 1.78 -3.78
C LEU A 73 1.74 2.55 -4.87
N GLY A 74 2.94 2.98 -4.56
CA GLY A 74 3.76 3.74 -5.49
C GLY A 74 4.41 2.86 -6.55
N THR A 75 5.03 3.52 -7.50
CA THR A 75 5.65 2.83 -8.64
C THR A 75 6.69 1.81 -8.20
N ASN A 76 6.66 0.65 -8.80
CA ASN A 76 7.62 -0.43 -8.55
C ASN A 76 7.65 -0.93 -7.10
N SER A 77 6.57 -0.74 -6.37
CA SER A 77 6.49 -1.32 -5.03
C SER A 77 6.19 -2.81 -5.12
N PHE A 78 6.46 -3.54 -4.05
CA PHE A 78 6.32 -4.99 -4.05
C PHE A 78 5.66 -5.45 -2.76
N ILE A 79 4.55 -6.18 -2.89
CA ILE A 79 3.82 -6.72 -1.74
C ILE A 79 3.88 -8.25 -1.84
N ASP A 80 4.63 -8.88 -0.97
CA ASP A 80 4.90 -10.31 -1.06
C ASP A 80 3.71 -11.15 -0.61
N VAL A 81 3.84 -12.45 -0.80
CA VAL A 81 2.77 -13.41 -0.51
C VAL A 81 2.39 -13.35 0.97
N GLY A 82 1.11 -13.31 1.23
CA GLY A 82 0.60 -13.31 2.60
C GLY A 82 0.75 -11.99 3.34
N ALA A 83 1.39 -10.99 2.73
CA ALA A 83 1.47 -9.69 3.37
C ALA A 83 0.10 -9.02 3.35
N ASN A 84 -0.13 -8.15 4.32
CA ASN A 84 -1.40 -7.45 4.42
C ASN A 84 -1.12 -5.97 4.65
N VAL A 85 -1.58 -5.14 3.72
CA VAL A 85 -1.38 -3.69 3.79
C VAL A 85 -2.74 -3.04 3.89
N GLN A 86 -2.95 -2.27 4.96
CA GLN A 86 -4.23 -1.62 5.18
C GLN A 86 -4.06 -0.16 5.52
N ASP A 87 -4.88 0.69 4.93
CA ASP A 87 -4.94 2.13 5.23
C ASP A 87 -3.55 2.77 5.20
N SER A 88 -2.72 2.37 4.25
CA SER A 88 -1.32 2.76 4.22
C SER A 88 -0.90 3.33 2.88
N VAL A 89 0.23 3.99 2.86
CA VAL A 89 0.83 4.52 1.65
C VAL A 89 2.21 3.88 1.50
N ILE A 90 2.40 3.15 0.42
CA ILE A 90 3.68 2.50 0.14
C ILE A 90 4.33 3.29 -0.99
N LEU A 91 5.46 3.89 -0.73
CA LEU A 91 6.08 4.76 -1.73
C LEU A 91 6.92 3.97 -2.73
N THR A 92 7.51 4.69 -3.66
CA THR A 92 8.18 4.09 -4.81
C THR A 92 9.29 3.10 -4.41
N GLY A 93 9.23 1.92 -4.99
CA GLY A 93 10.29 0.93 -4.80
C GLY A 93 10.33 0.22 -3.46
N ALA A 94 9.39 0.52 -2.56
CA ALA A 94 9.37 -0.13 -1.26
C ALA A 94 8.93 -1.58 -1.40
N LYS A 95 9.42 -2.44 -0.52
CA LYS A 95 9.12 -3.87 -0.58
C LYS A 95 8.60 -4.34 0.77
N ILE A 96 7.46 -5.02 0.73
CA ILE A 96 6.83 -5.54 1.94
C ILE A 96 6.98 -7.06 1.93
N GLY A 97 7.66 -7.61 2.92
CA GLY A 97 7.98 -9.02 2.96
C GLY A 97 6.79 -9.93 3.23
N ALA A 98 7.00 -11.21 2.98
CA ALA A 98 5.93 -12.20 3.10
C ALA A 98 5.34 -12.20 4.51
N GLY A 99 4.02 -12.19 4.59
CA GLY A 99 3.34 -12.26 5.89
C GLY A 99 3.41 -11.01 6.75
N ALA A 100 4.06 -9.94 6.27
CA ALA A 100 4.14 -8.71 7.05
C ALA A 100 2.77 -8.03 7.10
N LYS A 101 2.53 -7.28 8.15
CA LYS A 101 1.27 -6.55 8.31
C LYS A 101 1.55 -5.08 8.52
N ILE A 102 1.03 -4.25 7.63
CA ILE A 102 1.25 -2.81 7.65
C ILE A 102 -0.10 -2.13 7.78
N THR A 103 -0.28 -1.33 8.82
CA THR A 103 -1.55 -0.65 9.05
C THR A 103 -1.30 0.81 9.40
N ARG A 104 -1.95 1.70 8.67
CA ARG A 104 -1.88 3.15 8.90
C ARG A 104 -0.43 3.66 8.95
N CYS A 105 0.36 3.26 7.96
CA CYS A 105 1.76 3.66 7.87
C CYS A 105 2.08 4.26 6.51
N ILE A 106 3.14 5.03 6.45
CA ILE A 106 3.73 5.46 5.20
C ILE A 106 5.10 4.78 5.14
N ILE A 107 5.32 3.98 4.10
CA ILE A 107 6.60 3.30 3.92
C ILE A 107 7.38 4.09 2.88
N ALA A 108 8.52 4.61 3.27
CA ALA A 108 9.29 5.50 2.41
C ALA A 108 9.89 4.79 1.20
N ASP A 109 10.39 5.58 0.26
CA ASP A 109 10.96 5.04 -0.97
C ASP A 109 12.04 4.01 -0.68
N ASN A 110 11.97 2.89 -1.38
CA ASN A 110 12.98 1.85 -1.34
C ASN A 110 13.22 1.19 0.02
N VAL A 111 12.31 1.40 0.95
CA VAL A 111 12.41 0.75 2.27
C VAL A 111 12.00 -0.71 2.13
N GLU A 112 12.70 -1.59 2.83
CA GLU A 112 12.37 -3.01 2.83
C GLU A 112 11.87 -3.44 4.18
N ILE A 113 10.70 -4.07 4.20
CA ILE A 113 10.10 -4.58 5.43
C ILE A 113 10.23 -6.11 5.39
N GLY A 114 10.83 -6.68 6.39
CA GLY A 114 11.09 -8.12 6.43
C GLY A 114 9.83 -8.95 6.59
N PRO A 115 9.95 -10.25 6.37
CA PRO A 115 8.78 -11.13 6.49
C PRO A 115 8.26 -11.15 7.91
N GLY A 116 6.95 -11.19 8.05
CA GLY A 116 6.30 -11.30 9.34
C GLY A 116 6.34 -10.07 10.23
N VAL A 117 6.92 -8.97 9.74
CA VAL A 117 6.98 -7.73 10.52
C VAL A 117 5.58 -7.13 10.65
N VAL A 118 5.25 -6.63 11.83
CA VAL A 118 3.96 -5.98 12.06
C VAL A 118 4.20 -4.54 12.43
N LEU A 119 3.67 -3.62 11.64
CA LEU A 119 3.84 -2.20 11.85
C LEU A 119 2.49 -1.50 11.87
N GLY A 120 2.33 -0.60 12.81
CA GLY A 120 1.11 0.19 12.91
C GLY A 120 -0.04 -0.57 13.55
N SER A 121 -1.15 0.12 13.69
CA SER A 121 -2.34 -0.43 14.31
C SER A 121 -3.57 0.30 13.82
N ALA A 122 -4.67 -0.41 13.64
CA ALA A 122 -5.92 0.20 13.24
C ALA A 122 -6.43 1.18 14.29
N ASP A 123 -5.99 1.02 15.53
CA ASP A 123 -6.42 1.88 16.62
C ASP A 123 -5.49 3.08 16.83
N SER A 124 -4.45 3.19 16.02
CA SER A 124 -3.48 4.26 16.21
C SER A 124 -4.08 5.61 15.83
N ASP A 125 -3.79 6.62 16.63
CA ASP A 125 -4.25 7.97 16.35
C ASP A 125 -3.32 8.67 15.37
N HIS A 126 -2.16 8.12 15.11
CA HIS A 126 -1.16 8.76 14.28
C HIS A 126 -0.73 7.84 13.16
N ILE A 127 -0.32 8.45 12.06
CA ILE A 127 0.25 7.70 10.94
C ILE A 127 1.75 7.59 11.21
N GLU A 128 2.28 6.39 11.05
CA GLU A 128 3.68 6.14 11.31
C GLU A 128 4.48 6.18 10.02
N LEU A 129 5.57 6.94 10.01
CA LEU A 129 6.44 6.98 8.83
C LEU A 129 7.60 6.04 9.06
N ILE A 130 7.76 5.09 8.15
CA ILE A 130 8.84 4.11 8.23
C ILE A 130 9.86 4.47 7.15
N ALA A 131 10.97 5.01 7.57
CA ALA A 131 11.99 5.50 6.65
C ALA A 131 13.25 4.66 6.62
N LYS A 132 13.27 3.55 7.34
CA LYS A 132 14.40 2.65 7.36
C LYS A 132 13.92 1.22 7.24
N ASP A 133 14.78 0.38 6.70
CA ASP A 133 14.45 -1.04 6.57
C ASP A 133 14.14 -1.64 7.93
N VAL A 134 13.18 -2.53 7.99
CA VAL A 134 12.78 -3.19 9.22
C VAL A 134 12.82 -4.69 8.97
N ALA A 135 13.64 -5.39 9.71
CA ALA A 135 13.83 -6.82 9.51
C ALA A 135 12.97 -7.65 10.45
N GLU A 136 12.53 -7.09 11.52
CA GLU A 136 11.64 -7.81 12.37
C GLU A 136 11.05 -7.02 13.44
#